data_b4988d708a5be5372645192bc670d10e
#
_entry.id   b4988d708a5be5372645192bc670d10e
#
_cell.length_a   1.000
_cell.length_b   1.000
_cell.length_c   1.000
_cell.angle_alpha   90.00
_cell.angle_beta   90.00
_cell.angle_gamma   90.00
#
_symmetry.space_group_name_H-M   'P 1'
#
loop_
_entity.id
_entity.type
_entity.pdbx_description
1 polymer ?
#
loop_
_entity_poly.entity_id
_entity_poly.type
_entity_poly.pdbx_seq_one_letter_code
_entity_poly.pdbx_strand_id
1 'polypeptide(L)'
;MTSEMQPGTTTAPGLHKFLLEQLLPRYFCAGERAIDLGAGSGALALRLRDAGWDVLAADLNVEEFRAGIPFVRVDFNQENFAAELGPGRFALVVSVEVIEHVENPIGFLRNIRRLLKPGGVAVLTTPNVDSTPARVKFLLRGTIRMMDAQSEKTHITPIFWDLFTRQYLPRAELQLLEHRLYPARGYQMTRPALAGSMRLLSSCLGGESLYGDNHVIVLGSSRNGAAGQANPQASGPFTGTSSC
;
A
#
# COMPACT_ATOMS: atom_id res chain seq x y z
N MET A 1 -23.75 -26.48 -10.22
CA MET A 1 -22.57 -25.92 -9.56
C MET A 1 -22.08 -24.80 -10.46
N THR A 2 -22.54 -23.58 -10.22
CA THR A 2 -22.08 -22.39 -10.92
C THR A 2 -20.67 -22.09 -10.41
N SER A 3 -19.69 -22.19 -11.31
CA SER A 3 -18.32 -21.71 -11.04
C SER A 3 -18.41 -20.20 -10.78
N GLU A 4 -18.36 -19.80 -9.51
CA GLU A 4 -18.16 -18.39 -9.18
C GLU A 4 -16.81 -17.96 -9.76
N MET A 5 -16.85 -17.13 -10.78
CA MET A 5 -15.66 -16.51 -11.33
C MET A 5 -15.00 -15.69 -10.22
N GLN A 6 -13.81 -16.09 -9.78
CA GLN A 6 -13.04 -15.30 -8.83
C GLN A 6 -12.70 -13.93 -9.44
N PRO A 7 -12.86 -12.86 -8.67
CA PRO A 7 -12.52 -11.51 -9.13
C PRO A 7 -11.07 -11.44 -9.64
N GLY A 8 -10.86 -10.87 -10.83
CA GLY A 8 -9.54 -10.65 -11.41
C GLY A 8 -8.74 -9.61 -10.60
N THR A 9 -7.42 -9.70 -10.63
CA THR A 9 -6.52 -8.70 -10.02
C THR A 9 -5.90 -7.83 -11.11
N THR A 10 -5.88 -6.52 -10.92
CA THR A 10 -5.20 -5.54 -11.78
C THR A 10 -3.81 -5.18 -11.27
N THR A 11 -3.42 -5.67 -10.10
CA THR A 11 -2.15 -5.39 -9.40
C THR A 11 -0.98 -6.21 -9.94
N ALA A 12 0.24 -5.85 -9.54
CA ALA A 12 1.46 -6.58 -9.90
C ALA A 12 1.33 -8.09 -9.59
N PRO A 13 1.75 -8.99 -10.50
CA PRO A 13 1.59 -10.43 -10.32
C PRO A 13 2.16 -10.93 -8.98
N GLY A 14 1.33 -11.64 -8.20
CA GLY A 14 1.72 -12.21 -6.91
C GLY A 14 1.72 -11.23 -5.73
N LEU A 15 1.44 -9.95 -5.92
CA LEU A 15 1.44 -8.95 -4.84
C LEU A 15 0.44 -9.30 -3.72
N HIS A 16 -0.81 -9.63 -4.06
CA HIS A 16 -1.80 -10.06 -3.07
C HIS A 16 -1.35 -11.30 -2.28
N LYS A 17 -0.75 -12.28 -2.97
CA LYS A 17 -0.20 -13.48 -2.32
C LYS A 17 0.91 -13.10 -1.33
N PHE A 18 1.82 -12.22 -1.74
CA PHE A 18 2.89 -11.71 -0.88
C PHE A 18 2.32 -11.03 0.38
N LEU A 19 1.32 -10.14 0.21
CA LEU A 19 0.68 -9.47 1.34
C LEU A 19 0.06 -10.47 2.31
N LEU A 20 -0.73 -11.41 1.81
CA LEU A 20 -1.50 -12.37 2.63
C LEU A 20 -0.62 -13.41 3.31
N GLU A 21 0.43 -13.91 2.65
CA GLU A 21 1.24 -15.00 3.17
C GLU A 21 2.48 -14.54 3.95
N GLN A 22 3.04 -13.38 3.61
CA GLN A 22 4.33 -12.97 4.16
C GLN A 22 4.27 -11.71 5.03
N LEU A 23 3.26 -10.86 4.85
CA LEU A 23 3.15 -9.60 5.58
C LEU A 23 2.02 -9.61 6.62
N LEU A 24 0.79 -9.78 6.18
CA LEU A 24 -0.40 -9.65 7.03
C LEU A 24 -0.49 -10.65 8.20
N PRO A 25 0.01 -11.90 8.11
CA PRO A 25 -0.05 -12.81 9.26
C PRO A 25 0.62 -12.27 10.53
N ARG A 26 1.55 -11.31 10.40
CA ARG A 26 2.22 -10.68 11.55
C ARG A 26 1.36 -9.64 12.26
N TYR A 27 0.28 -9.21 11.63
CA TYR A 27 -0.65 -8.20 12.13
C TYR A 27 -2.07 -8.76 12.29
N PHE A 28 -2.23 -10.08 12.09
CA PHE A 28 -3.54 -10.71 12.11
C PHE A 28 -3.99 -11.00 13.54
N CYS A 29 -5.23 -10.62 13.82
CA CYS A 29 -5.99 -11.06 14.97
C CYS A 29 -7.37 -11.53 14.49
N ALA A 30 -7.74 -12.75 14.80
CA ALA A 30 -9.00 -13.36 14.34
C ALA A 30 -10.22 -12.53 14.76
N GLY A 31 -11.15 -12.31 13.83
CA GLY A 31 -12.38 -11.56 14.06
C GLY A 31 -12.22 -10.04 14.12
N GLU A 32 -11.02 -9.52 13.99
CA GLU A 32 -10.79 -8.08 13.93
C GLU A 32 -11.25 -7.49 12.59
N ARG A 33 -11.63 -6.21 12.63
CA ARG A 33 -12.13 -5.51 11.46
C ARG A 33 -11.02 -5.02 10.55
N ALA A 34 -11.17 -5.33 9.27
CA ALA A 34 -10.33 -4.81 8.19
C ALA A 34 -11.15 -3.99 7.21
N ILE A 35 -10.52 -3.02 6.54
CA ILE A 35 -11.11 -2.32 5.40
C ILE A 35 -10.15 -2.36 4.21
N ASP A 36 -10.70 -2.65 3.03
CA ASP A 36 -9.99 -2.60 1.74
C ASP A 36 -10.42 -1.33 1.00
N LEU A 37 -9.52 -0.35 0.95
CA LEU A 37 -9.72 0.92 0.25
C LEU A 37 -9.21 0.81 -1.18
N GLY A 38 -10.08 1.04 -2.16
CA GLY A 38 -9.82 0.80 -3.57
C GLY A 38 -9.98 -0.67 -3.92
N ALA A 39 -11.07 -1.27 -3.45
CA ALA A 39 -11.31 -2.72 -3.53
C ALA A 39 -11.46 -3.24 -4.97
N GLY A 40 -11.76 -2.37 -5.95
CA GLY A 40 -11.98 -2.74 -7.35
C GLY A 40 -12.98 -3.89 -7.49
N SER A 41 -12.54 -5.01 -8.06
CA SER A 41 -13.38 -6.23 -8.17
C SER A 41 -13.66 -6.93 -6.84
N GLY A 42 -12.97 -6.57 -5.74
CA GLY A 42 -13.07 -7.19 -4.43
C GLY A 42 -12.14 -8.39 -4.22
N ALA A 43 -11.17 -8.60 -5.10
CA ALA A 43 -10.30 -9.78 -5.05
C ALA A 43 -9.47 -9.85 -3.77
N LEU A 44 -8.98 -8.73 -3.25
CA LEU A 44 -8.23 -8.69 -1.99
C LEU A 44 -9.18 -8.79 -0.80
N ALA A 45 -10.28 -8.05 -0.80
CA ALA A 45 -11.30 -8.09 0.24
C ALA A 45 -11.81 -9.52 0.48
N LEU A 46 -12.06 -10.28 -0.61
CA LEU A 46 -12.47 -11.69 -0.53
C LEU A 46 -11.41 -12.56 0.18
N ARG A 47 -10.15 -12.38 -0.19
CA ARG A 47 -9.05 -13.14 0.42
C ARG A 47 -8.80 -12.78 1.89
N LEU A 48 -9.00 -11.51 2.27
CA LEU A 48 -8.94 -11.08 3.67
C LEU A 48 -10.06 -11.75 4.48
N ARG A 49 -11.29 -11.77 3.95
CA ARG A 49 -12.41 -12.48 4.58
C ARG A 49 -12.10 -13.97 4.77
N ASP A 50 -11.59 -14.61 3.72
CA ASP A 50 -11.25 -16.05 3.76
C ASP A 50 -10.09 -16.35 4.72
N ALA A 51 -9.24 -15.35 4.98
CA ALA A 51 -8.21 -15.40 6.02
C ALA A 51 -8.75 -15.12 7.44
N GLY A 52 -10.05 -14.82 7.60
CA GLY A 52 -10.71 -14.68 8.91
C GLY A 52 -10.90 -13.24 9.41
N TRP A 53 -10.75 -12.22 8.55
CA TRP A 53 -11.05 -10.83 8.88
C TRP A 53 -12.55 -10.51 8.72
N ASP A 54 -13.08 -9.61 9.58
CA ASP A 54 -14.37 -8.93 9.33
C ASP A 54 -14.12 -7.77 8.36
N VAL A 55 -14.45 -7.95 7.08
CA VAL A 55 -14.01 -7.05 6.00
C VAL A 55 -15.12 -6.13 5.54
N LEU A 56 -14.81 -4.84 5.47
CA LEU A 56 -15.53 -3.83 4.70
C LEU A 56 -14.72 -3.48 3.45
N ALA A 57 -15.36 -3.44 2.29
CA ALA A 57 -14.76 -2.96 1.06
C ALA A 57 -15.24 -1.54 0.73
N ALA A 58 -14.36 -0.72 0.18
CA ALA A 58 -14.70 0.63 -0.23
C ALA A 58 -14.05 0.99 -1.57
N ASP A 59 -14.81 1.57 -2.49
CA ASP A 59 -14.33 2.03 -3.80
C ASP A 59 -15.30 3.08 -4.38
N LEU A 60 -14.85 3.85 -5.35
CA LEU A 60 -15.71 4.75 -6.12
C LEU A 60 -16.57 3.97 -7.12
N ASN A 61 -16.00 2.91 -7.73
CA ASN A 61 -16.62 2.14 -8.80
C ASN A 61 -17.35 0.90 -8.27
N VAL A 62 -18.66 1.06 -8.03
CA VAL A 62 -19.54 -0.03 -7.57
C VAL A 62 -19.72 -1.13 -8.62
N GLU A 63 -19.66 -0.75 -9.91
CA GLU A 63 -20.01 -1.66 -11.01
C GLU A 63 -18.99 -2.78 -11.21
N GLU A 64 -17.77 -2.60 -10.74
CA GLU A 64 -16.70 -3.60 -10.80
C GLU A 64 -16.72 -4.59 -9.64
N PHE A 65 -17.32 -4.23 -8.51
CA PHE A 65 -17.30 -5.03 -7.30
C PHE A 65 -18.13 -6.32 -7.42
N ARG A 66 -17.54 -7.48 -7.09
CA ARG A 66 -18.16 -8.82 -7.24
C ARG A 66 -18.00 -9.74 -6.03
N ALA A 67 -17.36 -9.29 -4.95
CA ALA A 67 -16.94 -10.17 -3.86
C ALA A 67 -18.04 -10.60 -2.88
N GLY A 68 -19.25 -10.03 -2.94
CA GLY A 68 -20.32 -10.36 -1.99
C GLY A 68 -20.00 -10.03 -0.53
N ILE A 69 -19.15 -9.05 -0.29
CA ILE A 69 -18.75 -8.53 1.03
C ILE A 69 -19.43 -7.17 1.23
N PRO A 70 -19.68 -6.72 2.46
CA PRO A 70 -20.14 -5.35 2.71
C PRO A 70 -19.30 -4.32 1.97
N PHE A 71 -19.95 -3.44 1.23
CA PHE A 71 -19.31 -2.46 0.36
C PHE A 71 -19.91 -1.06 0.58
N VAL A 72 -19.04 -0.06 0.58
CA VAL A 72 -19.42 1.36 0.63
C VAL A 72 -18.82 2.06 -0.58
N ARG A 73 -19.69 2.76 -1.34
CA ARG A 73 -19.20 3.66 -2.38
C ARG A 73 -18.66 4.93 -1.75
N VAL A 74 -17.42 5.28 -2.05
CA VAL A 74 -16.77 6.48 -1.52
C VAL A 74 -15.76 7.04 -2.51
N ASP A 75 -15.68 8.38 -2.59
CA ASP A 75 -14.65 9.09 -3.33
C ASP A 75 -13.52 9.47 -2.36
N PHE A 76 -12.32 8.93 -2.59
CA PHE A 76 -11.15 9.19 -1.75
C PHE A 76 -10.57 10.60 -1.91
N ASN A 77 -11.05 11.41 -2.85
CA ASN A 77 -10.73 12.83 -2.95
C ASN A 77 -11.57 13.71 -2.01
N GLN A 78 -12.60 13.15 -1.38
CA GLN A 78 -13.35 13.86 -0.34
C GLN A 78 -12.48 14.12 0.89
N GLU A 79 -12.59 15.32 1.46
CA GLU A 79 -11.75 15.77 2.58
C GLU A 79 -11.86 14.85 3.82
N ASN A 80 -13.03 14.29 4.09
CA ASN A 80 -13.30 13.48 5.28
C ASN A 80 -14.09 12.20 4.96
N PHE A 81 -13.62 11.42 3.99
CA PHE A 81 -14.28 10.17 3.63
C PHE A 81 -14.25 9.12 4.78
N ALA A 82 -13.35 9.24 5.72
CA ALA A 82 -13.32 8.37 6.89
C ALA A 82 -14.60 8.43 7.73
N ALA A 83 -15.32 9.58 7.72
CA ALA A 83 -16.57 9.71 8.46
C ALA A 83 -17.66 8.75 7.95
N GLU A 84 -17.68 8.48 6.64
CA GLU A 84 -18.64 7.57 6.02
C GLU A 84 -18.32 6.09 6.31
N LEU A 85 -17.06 5.77 6.54
CA LEU A 85 -16.56 4.41 6.72
C LEU A 85 -16.48 3.95 8.19
N GLY A 86 -16.63 4.88 9.12
CA GLY A 86 -16.58 4.62 10.58
C GLY A 86 -15.16 4.74 11.14
N PRO A 87 -14.79 5.95 11.59
CA PRO A 87 -13.47 6.23 12.14
C PRO A 87 -13.18 5.43 13.42
N GLY A 88 -11.91 5.08 13.63
CA GLY A 88 -11.42 4.40 14.83
C GLY A 88 -11.83 2.93 14.97
N ARG A 89 -12.29 2.28 13.91
CA ARG A 89 -12.87 0.93 13.96
C ARG A 89 -11.99 -0.18 13.43
N PHE A 90 -10.97 0.13 12.61
CA PHE A 90 -10.26 -0.89 11.86
C PHE A 90 -8.90 -1.22 12.49
N ALA A 91 -8.69 -2.50 12.73
CA ALA A 91 -7.38 -3.03 13.11
C ALA A 91 -6.42 -3.02 11.92
N LEU A 92 -6.98 -3.21 10.72
CA LEU A 92 -6.24 -3.22 9.46
C LEU A 92 -6.94 -2.33 8.43
N VAL A 93 -6.20 -1.38 7.87
CA VAL A 93 -6.57 -0.65 6.66
C VAL A 93 -5.64 -1.11 5.55
N VAL A 94 -6.17 -1.68 4.47
CA VAL A 94 -5.39 -2.05 3.29
C VAL A 94 -5.74 -1.12 2.14
N SER A 95 -4.73 -0.69 1.39
CA SER A 95 -4.90 0.17 0.22
C SER A 95 -3.83 -0.18 -0.81
N VAL A 96 -4.20 -0.96 -1.82
CA VAL A 96 -3.28 -1.53 -2.81
C VAL A 96 -3.40 -0.77 -4.12
N GLU A 97 -2.34 -0.02 -4.46
CA GLU A 97 -2.26 0.78 -5.70
C GLU A 97 -3.43 1.77 -5.82
N VAL A 98 -3.60 2.64 -4.80
CA VAL A 98 -4.66 3.65 -4.73
C VAL A 98 -4.13 5.06 -4.55
N ILE A 99 -3.10 5.26 -3.71
CA ILE A 99 -2.60 6.59 -3.34
C ILE A 99 -2.10 7.40 -4.55
N GLU A 100 -1.66 6.74 -5.60
CA GLU A 100 -1.24 7.36 -6.86
C GLU A 100 -2.40 7.89 -7.71
N HIS A 101 -3.65 7.48 -7.39
CA HIS A 101 -4.85 7.94 -8.08
C HIS A 101 -5.54 9.13 -7.40
N VAL A 102 -5.14 9.49 -6.17
CA VAL A 102 -5.79 10.58 -5.45
C VAL A 102 -5.10 11.92 -5.72
N GLU A 103 -5.88 12.99 -5.73
CA GLU A 103 -5.39 14.37 -5.91
C GLU A 103 -4.63 14.88 -4.67
N ASN A 104 -5.05 14.46 -3.47
CA ASN A 104 -4.45 14.87 -2.21
C ASN A 104 -3.98 13.66 -1.39
N PRO A 105 -2.75 13.15 -1.61
CA PRO A 105 -2.23 11.98 -0.91
C PRO A 105 -2.07 12.21 0.60
N ILE A 106 -1.80 13.43 1.06
CA ILE A 106 -1.72 13.73 2.50
C ILE A 106 -3.11 13.68 3.13
N GLY A 107 -4.13 14.21 2.45
CA GLY A 107 -5.53 14.10 2.86
C GLY A 107 -5.99 12.65 2.95
N PHE A 108 -5.63 11.83 1.97
CA PHE A 108 -5.89 10.40 1.94
C PHE A 108 -5.26 9.69 3.14
N LEU A 109 -3.98 9.94 3.42
CA LEU A 109 -3.28 9.37 4.58
C LEU A 109 -3.89 9.81 5.92
N ARG A 110 -4.35 11.06 6.04
CA ARG A 110 -5.07 11.53 7.24
C ARG A 110 -6.37 10.76 7.47
N ASN A 111 -7.10 10.46 6.40
CA ASN A 111 -8.31 9.64 6.49
C ASN A 111 -7.98 8.19 6.87
N ILE A 112 -6.93 7.60 6.32
CA ILE A 112 -6.43 6.28 6.75
C ILE A 112 -6.15 6.29 8.26
N ARG A 113 -5.43 7.31 8.77
CA ARG A 113 -5.17 7.43 10.20
C ARG A 113 -6.46 7.49 11.04
N ARG A 114 -7.46 8.24 10.56
CA ARG A 114 -8.77 8.35 11.25
C ARG A 114 -9.53 7.02 11.29
N LEU A 115 -9.37 6.16 10.28
CA LEU A 115 -10.02 4.84 10.23
C LEU A 115 -9.39 3.85 11.22
N LEU A 116 -8.09 3.96 11.50
CA LEU A 116 -7.38 3.05 12.39
C LEU A 116 -7.87 3.15 13.83
N LYS A 117 -8.15 1.99 14.45
CA LYS A 117 -8.30 1.90 15.91
C LYS A 117 -6.94 2.12 16.60
N PRO A 118 -6.90 2.39 17.91
CA PRO A 118 -5.64 2.39 18.67
C PRO A 118 -4.88 1.08 18.48
N GLY A 119 -3.61 1.17 18.07
CA GLY A 119 -2.76 0.00 17.76
C GLY A 119 -3.02 -0.66 16.40
N GLY A 120 -3.98 -0.16 15.63
CA GLY A 120 -4.24 -0.63 14.25
C GLY A 120 -3.10 -0.25 13.30
N VAL A 121 -3.01 -0.99 12.19
CA VAL A 121 -1.99 -0.79 11.14
C VAL A 121 -2.64 -0.54 9.79
N ALA A 122 -1.96 0.26 8.96
CA ALA A 122 -2.32 0.40 7.55
C ALA A 122 -1.24 -0.23 6.67
N VAL A 123 -1.65 -0.95 5.64
CA VAL A 123 -0.78 -1.52 4.62
C VAL A 123 -1.11 -0.89 3.29
N LEU A 124 -0.15 -0.17 2.73
CA LEU A 124 -0.28 0.50 1.45
C LEU A 124 0.70 -0.07 0.45
N THR A 125 0.30 -0.09 -0.82
CA THR A 125 1.24 -0.27 -1.92
C THR A 125 1.08 0.85 -2.93
N THR A 126 2.17 1.16 -3.64
CA THR A 126 2.19 2.16 -4.72
C THR A 126 3.35 1.87 -5.66
N PRO A 127 3.27 2.24 -6.96
CA PRO A 127 4.36 2.08 -7.89
C PRO A 127 5.67 2.72 -7.42
N ASN A 128 6.77 1.99 -7.58
CA ASN A 128 8.11 2.50 -7.27
C ASN A 128 8.64 3.39 -8.42
N VAL A 129 8.32 4.67 -8.33
CA VAL A 129 8.81 5.69 -9.28
C VAL A 129 10.28 6.06 -9.07
N ASP A 130 10.90 5.60 -7.98
CA ASP A 130 12.32 5.79 -7.64
C ASP A 130 13.24 4.66 -8.12
N SER A 131 12.67 3.59 -8.68
CA SER A 131 13.42 2.42 -9.15
C SER A 131 14.43 2.77 -10.24
N THR A 132 15.50 1.97 -10.37
CA THR A 132 16.49 2.18 -11.45
C THR A 132 15.85 2.26 -12.84
N PRO A 133 14.90 1.39 -13.25
CA PRO A 133 14.22 1.53 -14.52
C PRO A 133 13.45 2.86 -14.64
N ALA A 134 12.87 3.35 -13.54
CA ALA A 134 12.15 4.62 -13.54
C ALA A 134 13.10 5.80 -13.75
N ARG A 135 14.23 5.80 -13.04
CA ARG A 135 15.28 6.83 -13.19
C ARG A 135 15.87 6.85 -14.59
N VAL A 136 16.18 5.68 -15.15
CA VAL A 136 16.70 5.57 -16.53
C VAL A 136 15.66 6.05 -17.55
N LYS A 137 14.38 5.69 -17.39
CA LYS A 137 13.31 6.15 -18.25
C LYS A 137 13.15 7.67 -18.20
N PHE A 138 13.17 8.24 -16.99
CA PHE A 138 13.07 9.69 -16.79
C PHE A 138 14.25 10.42 -17.44
N LEU A 139 15.48 9.94 -17.23
CA LEU A 139 16.68 10.53 -17.84
C LEU A 139 16.63 10.53 -19.37
N LEU A 140 16.15 9.44 -19.98
CA LEU A 140 16.17 9.27 -21.44
C LEU A 140 14.94 9.87 -22.13
N ARG A 141 13.79 9.98 -21.45
CA ARG A 141 12.52 10.34 -22.07
C ARG A 141 11.77 11.49 -21.38
N GLY A 142 12.22 11.93 -20.20
CA GLY A 142 11.54 12.96 -19.40
C GLY A 142 10.19 12.52 -18.85
N THR A 143 9.86 11.20 -18.87
CA THR A 143 8.58 10.67 -18.38
C THR A 143 8.78 9.78 -17.18
N ILE A 144 7.91 9.91 -16.17
CA ILE A 144 7.93 9.07 -14.97
C ILE A 144 7.33 7.70 -15.32
N ARG A 145 8.06 6.62 -15.00
CA ARG A 145 7.60 5.24 -15.21
C ARG A 145 6.34 4.97 -14.39
N MET A 146 5.38 4.28 -14.99
CA MET A 146 4.07 3.93 -14.41
C MET A 146 3.14 5.14 -14.17
N MET A 147 3.54 6.34 -14.61
CA MET A 147 2.77 7.57 -14.54
C MET A 147 2.49 8.17 -15.93
N ASP A 148 2.88 7.48 -17.00
CA ASP A 148 2.66 7.95 -18.36
C ASP A 148 1.46 7.27 -19.01
N ALA A 149 0.96 7.88 -20.08
CA ALA A 149 -0.22 7.43 -20.82
C ALA A 149 -0.11 6.01 -21.39
N GLN A 150 1.10 5.43 -21.46
CA GLN A 150 1.34 4.07 -21.93
C GLN A 150 1.23 3.03 -20.80
N SER A 151 1.36 3.47 -19.54
CA SER A 151 1.31 2.61 -18.37
C SER A 151 -0.10 2.57 -17.79
N GLU A 152 -0.55 3.66 -17.20
CA GLU A 152 -1.87 3.78 -16.57
C GLU A 152 -2.33 5.25 -16.64
N LYS A 153 -3.49 5.49 -17.23
CA LYS A 153 -4.00 6.85 -17.46
C LYS A 153 -4.54 7.52 -16.21
N THR A 154 -4.86 6.73 -15.20
CA THR A 154 -5.49 7.19 -13.96
C THR A 154 -4.48 7.54 -12.86
N HIS A 155 -3.20 7.20 -13.04
CA HIS A 155 -2.14 7.62 -12.15
C HIS A 155 -1.83 9.10 -12.32
N ILE A 156 -2.15 9.90 -11.33
CA ILE A 156 -2.00 11.37 -11.36
C ILE A 156 -0.97 11.88 -10.35
N THR A 157 -0.68 11.12 -9.29
CA THR A 157 0.18 11.54 -8.19
C THR A 157 1.39 10.61 -8.01
N PRO A 158 2.58 10.97 -8.49
CA PRO A 158 3.78 10.16 -8.26
C PRO A 158 4.22 10.23 -6.79
N ILE A 159 4.43 9.07 -6.17
CA ILE A 159 4.84 8.96 -4.78
C ILE A 159 6.35 8.70 -4.71
N PHE A 160 7.13 9.76 -4.52
CA PHE A 160 8.58 9.68 -4.30
C PHE A 160 8.86 9.29 -2.85
N TRP A 161 9.66 8.26 -2.63
CA TRP A 161 9.92 7.67 -1.32
C TRP A 161 10.47 8.67 -0.28
N ASP A 162 11.46 9.46 -0.66
CA ASP A 162 12.03 10.48 0.23
C ASP A 162 10.98 11.55 0.62
N LEU A 163 10.20 12.03 -0.35
CA LEU A 163 9.14 13.01 -0.09
C LEU A 163 8.03 12.42 0.77
N PHE A 164 7.64 11.17 0.52
CA PHE A 164 6.63 10.44 1.27
C PHE A 164 7.03 10.33 2.76
N THR A 165 8.23 9.85 3.02
CA THR A 165 8.69 9.63 4.40
C THR A 165 8.95 10.94 5.16
N ARG A 166 9.58 11.92 4.52
CA ARG A 166 9.93 13.20 5.16
C ARG A 166 8.77 14.18 5.27
N GLN A 167 7.80 14.14 4.37
CA GLN A 167 6.77 15.16 4.30
C GLN A 167 5.36 14.61 4.49
N TYR A 168 4.98 13.52 3.82
CA TYR A 168 3.60 13.05 3.83
C TYR A 168 3.26 12.40 5.16
N LEU A 169 4.10 11.46 5.63
CA LEU A 169 3.85 10.74 6.88
C LEU A 169 3.76 11.67 8.10
N PRO A 170 4.71 12.61 8.33
CA PRO A 170 4.59 13.54 9.47
C PRO A 170 3.35 14.42 9.39
N ARG A 171 2.97 14.91 8.21
CA ARG A 171 1.76 15.74 8.02
C ARG A 171 0.46 14.97 8.20
N ALA A 172 0.48 13.66 7.99
CA ALA A 172 -0.64 12.77 8.23
C ALA A 172 -0.64 12.19 9.65
N GLU A 173 0.37 12.50 10.47
CA GLU A 173 0.58 11.95 11.82
C GLU A 173 0.62 10.41 11.81
N LEU A 174 1.25 9.85 10.79
CA LEU A 174 1.54 8.44 10.64
C LEU A 174 3.03 8.19 10.80
N GLN A 175 3.39 7.00 11.30
CA GLN A 175 4.77 6.54 11.40
C GLN A 175 4.98 5.32 10.51
N LEU A 176 6.16 5.23 9.90
CA LEU A 176 6.58 4.06 9.15
C LEU A 176 6.95 2.95 10.15
N LEU A 177 6.27 1.80 10.06
CA LEU A 177 6.57 0.61 10.85
C LEU A 177 7.44 -0.36 10.06
N GLU A 178 7.17 -0.52 8.78
CA GLU A 178 7.90 -1.41 7.90
C GLU A 178 7.84 -0.92 6.45
N HIS A 179 8.93 -1.12 5.71
CA HIS A 179 9.00 -0.88 4.28
C HIS A 179 9.62 -2.07 3.58
N ARG A 180 9.00 -2.49 2.50
CA ARG A 180 9.53 -3.51 1.58
C ARG A 180 9.37 -3.08 0.14
N LEU A 181 10.17 -3.66 -0.71
CA LEU A 181 10.04 -3.55 -2.16
C LEU A 181 9.49 -4.85 -2.73
N TYR A 182 8.59 -4.74 -3.69
CA TYR A 182 8.04 -5.91 -4.38
C TYR A 182 8.25 -5.81 -5.89
N PRO A 183 8.87 -6.82 -6.54
CA PRO A 183 9.61 -7.91 -5.89
C PRO A 183 10.83 -7.38 -5.12
N ALA A 184 11.27 -8.11 -4.08
CA ALA A 184 12.38 -7.67 -3.22
C ALA A 184 13.70 -7.47 -3.98
N ARG A 185 13.89 -8.21 -5.07
CA ARG A 185 15.03 -8.04 -5.99
C ARG A 185 14.59 -8.19 -7.43
N GLY A 186 15.01 -7.28 -8.28
CA GLY A 186 14.68 -7.26 -9.70
C GLY A 186 13.36 -6.56 -10.01
N TYR A 187 12.78 -6.87 -11.15
CA TYR A 187 11.65 -6.16 -11.73
C TYR A 187 10.78 -7.14 -12.51
N GLN A 188 9.47 -7.14 -12.28
CA GLN A 188 8.48 -7.93 -13.02
C GLN A 188 7.90 -7.14 -14.21
N MET A 189 7.74 -5.82 -14.02
CA MET A 189 7.16 -4.90 -15.00
C MET A 189 8.19 -4.36 -16.02
N THR A 190 9.45 -4.83 -15.96
CA THR A 190 10.51 -4.46 -16.90
C THR A 190 10.72 -5.59 -17.91
N ARG A 191 10.91 -5.23 -19.19
CA ARG A 191 11.18 -6.23 -20.24
C ARG A 191 12.37 -7.12 -19.82
N PRO A 192 12.27 -8.45 -19.94
CA PRO A 192 13.32 -9.38 -19.46
C PRO A 192 14.72 -9.07 -20.00
N ALA A 193 14.81 -8.64 -21.27
CA ALA A 193 16.09 -8.26 -21.91
C ALA A 193 16.78 -7.07 -21.23
N LEU A 194 16.03 -6.18 -20.56
CA LEU A 194 16.58 -5.02 -19.85
C LEU A 194 16.71 -5.25 -18.35
N ALA A 195 16.00 -6.22 -17.80
CA ALA A 195 15.97 -6.47 -16.36
C ALA A 195 17.36 -6.81 -15.79
N GLY A 196 18.18 -7.57 -16.56
CA GLY A 196 19.55 -7.91 -16.17
C GLY A 196 20.47 -6.71 -16.05
N SER A 197 20.48 -5.84 -17.07
CA SER A 197 21.27 -4.61 -17.06
C SER A 197 20.79 -3.63 -15.99
N MET A 198 19.49 -3.56 -15.74
CA MET A 198 18.93 -2.70 -14.67
C MET A 198 19.35 -3.22 -13.29
N ARG A 199 19.39 -4.54 -13.06
CA ARG A 199 19.89 -5.14 -11.80
C ARG A 199 21.37 -4.81 -11.58
N LEU A 200 22.19 -4.96 -12.61
CA LEU A 200 23.62 -4.62 -12.53
C LEU A 200 23.79 -3.13 -12.21
N LEU A 201 23.09 -2.26 -12.90
CA LEU A 201 23.12 -0.82 -12.64
C LEU A 201 22.67 -0.50 -11.21
N SER A 202 21.60 -1.14 -10.73
CA SER A 202 21.12 -0.97 -9.35
C SER A 202 22.14 -1.38 -8.30
N SER A 203 22.93 -2.44 -8.55
CA SER A 203 23.96 -2.88 -7.61
C SER A 203 25.17 -1.93 -7.56
N CYS A 204 25.36 -1.11 -8.59
CA CYS A 204 26.42 -0.09 -8.65
C CYS A 204 25.96 1.27 -8.07
N LEU A 205 24.66 1.50 -7.98
CA LEU A 205 24.06 2.71 -7.41
C LEU A 205 23.72 2.49 -5.94
N GLY A 206 23.99 3.46 -5.08
CA GLY A 206 23.51 3.46 -3.70
C GLY A 206 22.07 3.95 -3.64
N GLY A 207 21.24 3.35 -2.78
CA GLY A 207 19.87 3.84 -2.52
C GLY A 207 18.90 2.73 -2.13
N GLU A 208 17.92 3.09 -1.30
CA GLU A 208 16.97 2.15 -0.68
C GLU A 208 15.86 1.68 -1.63
N SER A 209 15.53 2.45 -2.68
CA SER A 209 14.37 2.22 -3.54
C SER A 209 14.73 1.80 -4.98
N LEU A 210 15.95 1.30 -5.20
CA LEU A 210 16.44 1.00 -6.56
C LEU A 210 15.82 -0.25 -7.19
N TYR A 211 15.38 -1.21 -6.37
CA TYR A 211 14.76 -2.46 -6.81
C TYR A 211 13.25 -2.41 -6.68
N GLY A 212 12.58 -3.42 -7.19
CA GLY A 212 11.14 -3.61 -7.10
C GLY A 212 10.35 -2.67 -8.01
N ASP A 213 9.15 -3.10 -8.32
CA ASP A 213 8.18 -2.32 -9.09
C ASP A 213 7.23 -1.55 -8.17
N ASN A 214 7.04 -2.04 -6.94
CA ASN A 214 6.14 -1.45 -5.95
C ASN A 214 6.84 -1.25 -4.60
N HIS A 215 6.48 -0.17 -3.91
CA HIS A 215 6.63 -0.02 -2.48
C HIS A 215 5.52 -0.79 -1.77
N VAL A 216 5.87 -1.51 -0.70
CA VAL A 216 4.93 -2.10 0.27
C VAL A 216 5.24 -1.48 1.62
N ILE A 217 4.27 -0.78 2.18
CA ILE A 217 4.45 0.17 3.27
C ILE A 217 3.51 -0.20 4.41
N VAL A 218 4.03 -0.40 5.61
CA VAL A 218 3.22 -0.60 6.82
C VAL A 218 3.33 0.63 7.70
N LEU A 219 2.19 1.19 8.05
CA LEU A 219 2.07 2.41 8.83
C LEU A 219 1.30 2.17 10.12
N GLY A 220 1.66 2.89 11.16
CA GLY A 220 0.90 3.00 12.40
C GLY A 220 0.57 4.46 12.70
N SER A 221 -0.38 4.68 13.61
CA SER A 221 -0.63 6.02 14.14
C SER A 221 0.56 6.48 14.98
N SER A 222 1.08 7.68 14.74
CA SER A 222 2.08 8.26 15.63
C SER A 222 1.44 8.49 17.00
N ARG A 223 2.06 7.99 18.06
CA ARG A 223 1.60 8.23 19.43
C ARG A 223 1.84 9.69 19.77
N ASN A 224 0.85 10.55 19.63
CA ASN A 224 0.88 11.87 20.25
C ASN A 224 0.45 11.71 21.71
N GLY A 225 1.39 11.90 22.62
CA GLY A 225 1.09 12.12 24.04
C GLY A 225 1.89 11.26 25.02
N ALA A 226 3.23 11.29 24.96
CA ALA A 226 4.10 11.26 26.13
C ALA A 226 5.50 11.64 25.66
N ALA A 227 6.00 12.77 26.12
CA ALA A 227 7.40 13.16 25.96
C ALA A 227 8.30 12.09 26.60
N GLY A 228 9.05 11.39 25.77
CA GLY A 228 10.02 10.39 26.18
C GLY A 228 11.04 10.23 25.06
N GLN A 229 12.24 10.74 25.32
CA GLN A 229 13.40 10.77 24.44
C GLN A 229 13.62 9.39 23.78
N ALA A 230 13.55 9.33 22.46
CA ALA A 230 13.98 8.17 21.70
C ALA A 230 15.50 8.12 21.69
N ASN A 231 16.07 7.08 22.28
CA ASN A 231 17.48 6.72 22.19
C ASN A 231 17.74 6.13 20.79
N PRO A 232 18.67 6.68 19.98
CA PRO A 232 18.94 6.18 18.63
C PRO A 232 19.98 5.07 18.63
N GLN A 233 19.78 3.99 19.37
CA GLN A 233 20.60 2.77 19.29
C GLN A 233 19.76 1.54 19.68
N ALA A 234 19.07 0.95 18.71
CA ALA A 234 18.65 -0.44 18.77
C ALA A 234 18.37 -0.98 17.36
N SER A 235 19.42 -1.30 16.63
CA SER A 235 19.37 -2.24 15.52
C SER A 235 19.40 -3.66 16.08
N GLY A 236 18.25 -4.24 16.37
CA GLY A 236 18.08 -5.63 16.74
C GLY A 236 16.75 -6.19 16.19
N PRO A 237 16.67 -7.47 15.80
CA PRO A 237 15.44 -8.03 15.25
C PRO A 237 14.35 -8.04 16.32
N PHE A 238 13.21 -7.48 15.96
CA PHE A 238 12.01 -7.43 16.79
C PHE A 238 11.45 -8.86 16.93
N THR A 239 11.72 -9.51 18.06
CA THR A 239 11.01 -10.71 18.50
C THR A 239 9.92 -10.27 19.48
N GLY A 240 8.80 -9.88 18.95
CA GLY A 240 7.61 -9.55 19.73
C GLY A 240 6.44 -10.35 19.20
N THR A 241 6.15 -11.49 19.81
CA THR A 241 4.83 -12.12 19.73
C THR A 241 3.87 -11.21 20.46
N SER A 242 3.09 -10.42 19.72
CA SER A 242 1.97 -9.69 20.28
C SER A 242 0.86 -10.70 20.55
N SER A 243 0.65 -11.02 21.81
CA SER A 243 -0.58 -11.66 22.26
C SER A 243 -1.73 -10.66 22.10
N CYS A 244 -2.75 -11.04 21.35
CA CYS A 244 -4.04 -10.36 21.30
C CYS A 244 -4.72 -10.37 22.67
#